data_1e0e988ecf5ae0d5eb187a4a51a8b361
#
_entry.id   1e0e988ecf5ae0d5eb187a4a51a8b361
#
_cell.length_a   1.000
_cell.length_b   1.000
_cell.length_c   1.000
_cell.angle_alpha   90.00
_cell.angle_beta   90.00
_cell.angle_gamma   90.00
#
_symmetry.space_group_name_H-M   'P 1'
#
loop_
_entity.id
_entity.type
_entity.pdbx_description
1 polymer ?
#
loop_
_entity_poly.entity_id
_entity_poly.type
_entity_poly.pdbx_seq_one_letter_code
_entity_poly.pdbx_strand_id
1 'polypeptide(L)'
;MKEFKGTQYKAWFTSDTHFTHPSVLYFHPERREAAGITLEELQEDKVKAIQKFDEWLIERWNATIKKKDFVYILGDFCLGTKERTKYILSRLNGRKFLIRGNHDKSCNGLENYFEWVGDVKEVKFTHNQYLFINPDETFAVELC
;
A
#
# COMPACT_ATOMS: atom_id res chain seq x y z
N MET A 1 20.68 -7.37 10.29
CA MET A 1 19.30 -7.56 10.80
C MET A 1 19.12 -6.64 12.00
N LYS A 2 18.19 -5.70 11.95
CA LYS A 2 17.89 -4.86 13.12
C LYS A 2 16.93 -5.62 14.03
N GLU A 3 17.40 -6.04 15.19
CA GLU A 3 16.52 -6.54 16.25
C GLU A 3 15.66 -5.40 16.77
N PHE A 4 14.33 -5.58 16.78
CA PHE A 4 13.40 -4.62 17.35
C PHE A 4 13.28 -4.80 18.86
N LYS A 5 14.38 -4.70 19.59
CA LYS A 5 14.33 -4.68 21.07
C LYS A 5 13.89 -3.30 21.55
N GLY A 6 12.70 -3.25 22.13
CA GLY A 6 12.23 -2.09 22.90
C GLY A 6 11.91 -0.83 22.09
N THR A 7 11.62 -0.94 20.79
CA THR A 7 11.23 0.22 20.01
C THR A 7 9.74 0.52 20.14
N GLN A 8 9.42 1.79 20.29
CA GLN A 8 8.04 2.31 20.31
C GLN A 8 7.37 2.29 18.92
N TYR A 9 7.98 1.62 17.93
CA TYR A 9 7.51 1.57 16.55
C TYR A 9 6.78 0.27 16.26
N LYS A 10 5.67 0.39 15.55
CA LYS A 10 4.88 -0.74 15.10
C LYS A 10 5.28 -1.17 13.70
N ALA A 11 5.05 -2.44 13.40
CA ALA A 11 5.11 -2.97 12.04
C ALA A 11 3.68 -3.25 11.57
N TRP A 12 3.38 -2.75 10.38
CA TRP A 12 2.08 -2.86 9.73
C TRP A 12 2.24 -3.64 8.42
N PHE A 13 1.22 -4.40 8.08
CA PHE A 13 1.15 -5.17 6.84
C PHE A 13 -0.11 -4.77 6.09
N THR A 14 0.02 -4.53 4.79
CA THR A 14 -1.10 -4.20 3.93
C THR A 14 -0.86 -4.75 2.53
N SER A 15 -1.92 -4.99 1.78
CA SER A 15 -1.87 -5.37 0.37
C SER A 15 -3.05 -4.74 -0.36
N ASP A 16 -3.00 -4.75 -1.69
CA ASP A 16 -4.13 -4.40 -2.56
C ASP A 16 -4.78 -3.06 -2.22
N THR A 17 -3.99 -2.07 -1.89
CA THR A 17 -4.49 -0.71 -1.61
C THR A 17 -5.09 -0.09 -2.86
N HIS A 18 -4.53 -0.39 -4.04
CA HIS A 18 -5.03 0.03 -5.34
C HIS A 18 -5.27 1.53 -5.43
N PHE A 19 -4.33 2.33 -4.94
CA PHE A 19 -4.39 3.78 -5.15
C PHE A 19 -4.54 4.09 -6.65
N THR A 20 -5.36 5.07 -6.98
CA THR A 20 -5.63 5.54 -8.33
C THR A 20 -6.19 4.48 -9.30
N HIS A 21 -6.84 3.45 -8.78
CA HIS A 21 -7.42 2.39 -9.58
C HIS A 21 -8.94 2.57 -9.74
N PRO A 22 -9.43 3.06 -10.90
CA PRO A 22 -10.86 3.35 -11.07
C PRO A 22 -11.74 2.10 -10.94
N SER A 23 -11.27 0.97 -11.45
CA SER A 23 -12.05 -0.27 -11.43
C SER A 23 -12.35 -0.79 -10.03
N VAL A 24 -11.50 -0.48 -9.04
CA VAL A 24 -11.75 -0.83 -7.65
C VAL A 24 -13.05 -0.22 -7.14
N LEU A 25 -13.39 0.99 -7.54
CA LEU A 25 -14.62 1.65 -7.10
C LEU A 25 -15.89 1.06 -7.73
N TYR A 26 -15.75 0.36 -8.87
CA TYR A 26 -16.85 -0.38 -9.48
C TYR A 26 -17.00 -1.78 -8.89
N PHE A 27 -15.88 -2.51 -8.73
CA PHE A 27 -15.90 -3.90 -8.30
C PHE A 27 -16.02 -4.08 -6.79
N HIS A 28 -15.69 -3.04 -6.02
CA HIS A 28 -15.74 -3.03 -4.56
C HIS A 28 -16.61 -1.88 -4.06
N PRO A 29 -17.95 -2.01 -4.18
CA PRO A 29 -18.87 -0.96 -3.73
C PRO A 29 -18.72 -0.61 -2.25
N GLU A 30 -18.36 -1.59 -1.41
CA GLU A 30 -18.10 -1.39 0.01
C GLU A 30 -16.94 -0.39 0.26
N ARG A 31 -15.89 -0.43 -0.57
CA ARG A 31 -14.77 0.53 -0.48
C ARG A 31 -15.20 1.93 -0.94
N ARG A 32 -15.96 1.99 -2.03
CA ARG A 32 -16.53 3.22 -2.57
C ARG A 32 -17.43 3.91 -1.54
N GLU A 33 -18.35 3.17 -0.96
CA GLU A 33 -19.32 3.67 0.04
C GLU A 33 -18.60 4.12 1.32
N ALA A 34 -17.60 3.36 1.79
CA ALA A 34 -16.80 3.73 2.94
C ALA A 34 -16.05 5.07 2.73
N ALA A 35 -15.66 5.38 1.49
CA ALA A 35 -15.06 6.66 1.11
C ALA A 35 -16.10 7.77 0.86
N GLY A 36 -17.40 7.48 1.02
CA GLY A 36 -18.46 8.43 0.80
C GLY A 36 -18.66 8.83 -0.67
N ILE A 37 -18.37 7.91 -1.60
CA ILE A 37 -18.48 8.13 -3.04
C ILE A 37 -19.70 7.38 -3.56
N THR A 38 -20.64 8.11 -4.19
CA THR A 38 -21.81 7.49 -4.84
C THR A 38 -21.46 6.94 -6.22
N LEU A 39 -22.29 6.04 -6.73
CA LEU A 39 -22.12 5.52 -8.08
C LEU A 39 -22.29 6.64 -9.12
N GLU A 40 -23.21 7.57 -8.87
CA GLU A 40 -23.45 8.74 -9.72
C GLU A 40 -22.18 9.62 -9.81
N GLU A 41 -21.55 9.94 -8.68
CA GLU A 41 -20.28 10.70 -8.65
C GLU A 41 -19.19 9.98 -9.47
N LEU A 42 -19.08 8.67 -9.34
CA LEU A 42 -18.12 7.87 -10.07
C LEU A 42 -18.38 7.88 -11.59
N GLN A 43 -19.65 7.83 -11.99
CA GLN A 43 -20.06 7.86 -13.40
C GLN A 43 -19.94 9.24 -14.01
N GLU A 44 -20.21 10.29 -13.23
CA GLU A 44 -20.16 11.68 -13.68
C GLU A 44 -18.73 12.17 -13.88
N ASP A 45 -17.85 11.93 -12.92
CA ASP A 45 -16.44 12.31 -12.98
C ASP A 45 -15.55 11.27 -12.30
N LYS A 46 -15.11 10.29 -13.08
CA LYS A 46 -14.26 9.20 -12.60
C LYS A 46 -12.94 9.70 -11.99
N VAL A 47 -12.32 10.71 -12.58
CA VAL A 47 -11.03 11.25 -12.11
C VAL A 47 -11.19 11.88 -10.73
N LYS A 48 -12.23 12.69 -10.57
CA LYS A 48 -12.53 13.32 -9.29
C LYS A 48 -12.89 12.29 -8.21
N ALA A 49 -13.69 11.27 -8.56
CA ALA A 49 -14.05 10.19 -7.65
C ALA A 49 -12.81 9.42 -7.17
N ILE A 50 -11.88 9.11 -8.07
CA ILE A 50 -10.62 8.44 -7.72
C ILE A 50 -9.75 9.32 -6.83
N GLN A 51 -9.64 10.59 -7.10
CA GLN A 51 -8.88 11.51 -6.25
C GLN A 51 -9.48 11.58 -4.84
N LYS A 52 -10.81 11.62 -4.73
CA LYS A 52 -11.51 11.58 -3.45
C LYS A 52 -11.23 10.28 -2.68
N PHE A 53 -11.22 9.15 -3.39
CA PHE A 53 -10.87 7.85 -2.82
C PHE A 53 -9.42 7.79 -2.34
N ASP A 54 -8.47 8.28 -3.14
CA ASP A 54 -7.06 8.35 -2.76
C ASP A 54 -6.87 9.18 -1.47
N GLU A 55 -7.52 10.35 -1.37
CA GLU A 55 -7.43 11.19 -0.18
C GLU A 55 -8.02 10.48 1.05
N TRP A 56 -9.14 9.79 0.90
CA TRP A 56 -9.73 8.98 1.97
C TRP A 56 -8.77 7.87 2.43
N LEU A 57 -8.12 7.17 1.49
CA LEU A 57 -7.11 6.14 1.84
C LEU A 57 -5.90 6.75 2.57
N ILE A 58 -5.40 7.90 2.11
CA ILE A 58 -4.28 8.61 2.75
C ILE A 58 -4.65 8.98 4.19
N GLU A 59 -5.84 9.53 4.40
CA GLU A 59 -6.31 9.88 5.74
C GLU A 59 -6.40 8.66 6.65
N ARG A 60 -6.99 7.55 6.18
CA ARG A 60 -7.08 6.29 6.92
C ARG A 60 -5.71 5.71 7.25
N TRP A 61 -4.81 5.71 6.28
CA TRP A 61 -3.43 5.28 6.46
C TRP A 61 -2.73 6.09 7.55
N ASN A 62 -2.78 7.41 7.44
CA ASN A 62 -2.08 8.30 8.36
C ASN A 62 -2.72 8.37 9.77
N ALA A 63 -4.01 8.05 9.88
CA ALA A 63 -4.66 7.90 11.17
C ALA A 63 -4.17 6.67 11.95
N THR A 64 -3.73 5.63 11.24
CA THR A 64 -3.30 4.36 11.82
C THR A 64 -1.78 4.29 11.95
N ILE A 65 -1.05 4.68 10.91
CA ILE A 65 0.40 4.51 10.76
C ILE A 65 1.11 5.82 11.10
N LYS A 66 2.05 5.75 12.02
CA LYS A 66 2.88 6.90 12.41
C LYS A 66 4.13 7.00 11.53
N LYS A 67 4.75 8.17 11.51
CA LYS A 67 5.91 8.46 10.64
C LYS A 67 7.08 7.50 10.81
N LYS A 68 7.28 6.97 12.00
CA LYS A 68 8.41 6.07 12.31
C LYS A 68 8.05 4.59 12.28
N ASP A 69 6.77 4.25 12.10
CA ASP A 69 6.33 2.88 11.96
C ASP A 69 6.87 2.24 10.67
N PHE A 70 6.96 0.93 10.67
CA PHE A 70 7.32 0.15 9.48
C PHE A 70 6.06 -0.34 8.78
N VAL A 71 6.05 -0.25 7.46
CA VAL A 71 4.91 -0.69 6.66
C VAL A 71 5.39 -1.62 5.55
N TYR A 72 4.95 -2.86 5.58
CA TYR A 72 5.19 -3.85 4.54
C TYR A 72 3.98 -3.89 3.61
N ILE A 73 4.20 -3.48 2.37
CA ILE A 73 3.19 -3.44 1.31
C ILE A 73 3.36 -4.68 0.45
N LEU A 74 2.39 -5.58 0.49
CA LEU A 74 2.43 -6.90 -0.14
C LEU A 74 1.80 -6.87 -1.54
N GLY A 75 2.20 -5.93 -2.36
CA GLY A 75 1.78 -5.79 -3.76
C GLY A 75 0.53 -4.97 -3.99
N ASP A 76 0.33 -4.64 -5.26
CA ASP A 76 -0.81 -3.90 -5.81
C ASP A 76 -1.10 -2.58 -5.07
N PHE A 77 -0.03 -1.80 -4.93
CA PHE A 77 -0.06 -0.54 -4.21
C PHE A 77 -0.79 0.57 -4.97
N CYS A 78 -0.34 0.85 -6.20
CA CYS A 78 -0.82 1.98 -6.98
C CYS A 78 -0.79 1.71 -8.48
N LEU A 79 -1.86 2.09 -9.19
CA LEU A 79 -2.00 1.95 -10.64
C LEU A 79 -2.01 3.28 -11.39
N GLY A 80 -1.63 4.36 -10.74
CA GLY A 80 -1.63 5.68 -11.34
C GLY A 80 -0.43 5.99 -12.22
N THR A 81 -0.35 7.25 -12.64
CA THR A 81 0.86 7.79 -13.25
C THR A 81 1.98 7.86 -12.21
N LYS A 82 3.23 7.95 -12.70
CA LYS A 82 4.40 8.11 -11.84
C LYS A 82 4.29 9.36 -10.95
N GLU A 83 3.80 10.47 -11.50
CA GLU A 83 3.60 11.73 -10.78
C GLU A 83 2.56 11.57 -9.67
N ARG A 84 1.45 10.90 -9.96
CA ARG A 84 0.40 10.67 -8.98
C ARG A 84 0.88 9.70 -7.88
N THR A 85 1.59 8.65 -8.25
CA THR A 85 2.20 7.72 -7.29
C THR A 85 3.19 8.42 -6.38
N LYS A 86 4.05 9.29 -6.93
CA LYS A 86 4.98 10.12 -6.17
C LYS A 86 4.24 11.03 -5.18
N TYR A 87 3.17 11.68 -5.61
CA TYR A 87 2.34 12.51 -4.73
C TYR A 87 1.80 11.70 -3.55
N ILE A 88 1.22 10.54 -3.81
CA ILE A 88 0.68 9.66 -2.77
C ILE A 88 1.77 9.22 -1.79
N LEU A 89 2.88 8.71 -2.31
CA LEU A 89 4.00 8.25 -1.48
C LEU A 89 4.55 9.37 -0.58
N SER A 90 4.59 10.59 -1.07
CA SER A 90 5.04 11.75 -0.28
C SER A 90 4.11 12.10 0.88
N ARG A 91 2.82 11.71 0.78
CA ARG A 91 1.79 11.98 1.78
C ARG A 91 1.66 10.90 2.84
N LEU A 92 2.07 9.67 2.52
CA LEU A 92 1.89 8.52 3.41
C LEU A 92 2.95 8.44 4.50
N ASN A 93 2.50 8.32 5.74
CA ASN A 93 3.36 8.05 6.88
C ASN A 93 4.01 6.67 6.79
N GLY A 94 5.09 6.51 7.54
CA GLY A 94 5.76 5.23 7.75
C GLY A 94 6.95 4.99 6.84
N ARG A 95 7.80 4.09 7.29
CA ARG A 95 8.96 3.57 6.56
C ARG A 95 8.49 2.38 5.73
N LYS A 96 8.37 2.59 4.43
CA LYS A 96 7.68 1.67 3.51
C LYS A 96 8.64 0.67 2.88
N PHE A 97 8.21 -0.58 2.87
CA PHE A 97 8.88 -1.71 2.19
C PHE A 97 7.87 -2.28 1.18
N LEU A 98 8.23 -2.30 -0.09
CA LEU A 98 7.35 -2.79 -1.15
C LEU A 98 7.81 -4.15 -1.65
N ILE A 99 6.96 -5.14 -1.50
CA ILE A 99 7.03 -6.40 -2.23
C ILE A 99 6.16 -6.22 -3.46
N ARG A 100 6.77 -6.18 -4.66
CA ARG A 100 6.06 -5.83 -5.89
C ARG A 100 4.99 -6.85 -6.26
N GLY A 101 3.80 -6.35 -6.58
CA GLY A 101 2.76 -7.05 -7.32
C GLY A 101 2.85 -6.76 -8.82
N ASN A 102 1.98 -7.40 -9.61
CA ASN A 102 1.92 -7.22 -11.06
C ASN A 102 1.49 -5.80 -11.47
N HIS A 103 0.81 -5.07 -10.60
CA HIS A 103 0.31 -3.72 -10.84
C HIS A 103 1.22 -2.59 -10.33
N ASP A 104 2.40 -2.90 -9.80
CA ASP A 104 3.27 -1.90 -9.17
C ASP A 104 4.28 -1.23 -10.13
N LYS A 105 4.03 -1.27 -11.43
CA LYS A 105 4.87 -0.62 -12.45
C LYS A 105 4.99 0.89 -12.27
N SER A 106 3.98 1.53 -11.71
CA SER A 106 3.99 2.97 -11.38
C SER A 106 5.02 3.34 -10.31
N CYS A 107 5.49 2.35 -9.53
CA CYS A 107 6.54 2.53 -8.54
C CYS A 107 7.96 2.46 -9.12
N ASN A 108 8.12 2.06 -10.37
CA ASN A 108 9.42 2.01 -11.02
C ASN A 108 10.06 3.41 -11.12
N GLY A 109 11.30 3.53 -10.64
CA GLY A 109 12.01 4.80 -10.55
C GLY A 109 11.62 5.66 -9.34
N LEU A 110 10.82 5.12 -8.41
CA LEU A 110 10.43 5.74 -7.15
C LEU A 110 10.98 5.00 -5.92
N GLU A 111 12.02 4.18 -6.11
CA GLU A 111 12.60 3.33 -5.07
C GLU A 111 13.10 4.15 -3.86
N ASN A 112 13.49 5.40 -4.06
CA ASN A 112 13.92 6.31 -2.99
C ASN A 112 12.78 6.72 -2.02
N TYR A 113 11.53 6.48 -2.36
CA TYR A 113 10.37 6.66 -1.45
C TYR A 113 10.13 5.46 -0.54
N PHE A 114 10.85 4.38 -0.77
CA PHE A 114 10.79 3.15 0.01
C PHE A 114 12.13 2.90 0.71
N GLU A 115 12.08 2.21 1.84
CA GLU A 115 13.28 1.68 2.49
C GLU A 115 13.84 0.50 1.69
N TRP A 116 12.96 -0.22 1.01
CA TRP A 116 13.30 -1.38 0.20
C TRP A 116 12.18 -1.69 -0.81
N VAL A 117 12.57 -2.15 -1.99
CA VAL A 117 11.66 -2.65 -3.03
C VAL A 117 12.23 -3.95 -3.60
N GLY A 118 11.41 -4.95 -3.77
CA GLY A 118 11.81 -6.23 -4.37
C GLY A 118 10.64 -7.19 -4.51
N ASP A 119 10.96 -8.44 -4.87
CA ASP A 119 9.94 -9.47 -5.15
C ASP A 119 9.77 -10.42 -3.97
N VAL A 120 10.79 -10.55 -3.12
CA VAL A 120 10.80 -11.40 -1.92
C VAL A 120 11.45 -10.65 -0.77
N LYS A 121 10.85 -10.71 0.39
CA LYS A 121 11.39 -10.12 1.62
C LYS A 121 11.24 -11.05 2.80
N GLU A 122 12.36 -11.42 3.42
CA GLU A 122 12.37 -12.09 4.71
C GLU A 122 12.35 -11.06 5.83
N VAL A 123 11.46 -11.22 6.78
CA VAL A 123 11.33 -10.35 7.95
C VAL A 123 11.26 -11.21 9.21
N LYS A 124 12.10 -10.93 10.17
CA LYS A 124 12.15 -11.66 11.43
C LYS A 124 11.72 -10.78 12.59
N PHE A 125 10.70 -11.22 13.30
CA PHE A 125 10.20 -10.57 14.51
C PHE A 125 10.36 -11.48 15.71
N THR A 126 11.24 -11.13 16.62
CA THR A 126 11.47 -11.83 17.89
C THR A 126 11.69 -13.34 17.70
N HIS A 127 10.63 -14.16 17.76
CA HIS A 127 10.68 -15.63 17.60
C HIS A 127 10.02 -16.11 16.31
N ASN A 128 9.39 -15.23 15.55
CA ASN A 128 8.67 -15.56 14.33
C ASN A 128 9.42 -15.02 13.10
N GLN A 129 9.48 -15.83 12.08
CA GLN A 129 10.05 -15.49 10.80
C GLN A 129 8.95 -15.46 9.75
N TYR A 130 8.92 -14.41 8.93
CA TYR A 130 7.95 -14.23 7.87
C TYR A 130 8.67 -14.07 6.54
N LEU A 131 8.22 -14.80 5.53
CA LEU A 131 8.70 -14.67 4.17
C LEU A 131 7.58 -14.05 3.33
N PHE A 132 7.85 -12.87 2.79
CA PHE A 132 6.94 -12.19 1.87
C PHE A 132 7.41 -12.41 0.44
N ILE A 133 6.57 -13.02 -0.38
CA ILE A 133 6.83 -13.35 -1.78
C ILE A 133 5.86 -12.54 -2.65
N ASN A 134 6.30 -12.19 -3.85
CA ASN A 134 5.45 -11.56 -4.85
C ASN A 134 4.15 -12.38 -5.02
N PRO A 135 2.97 -11.75 -4.91
CA PRO A 135 1.68 -12.46 -4.96
C PRO A 135 1.38 -13.16 -6.29
N ASP A 136 2.10 -12.83 -7.37
CA ASP A 136 1.97 -13.52 -8.66
C ASP A 136 2.65 -14.90 -8.67
N GLU A 137 3.55 -15.14 -7.74
CA GLU A 137 4.12 -16.46 -7.49
C GLU A 137 3.37 -17.06 -6.30
N THR A 138 2.54 -17.97 -6.57
CA THR A 138 1.52 -18.63 -5.76
C THR A 138 1.92 -19.08 -4.34
N PHE A 139 2.43 -18.24 -3.47
CA PHE A 139 2.48 -18.50 -2.02
C PHE A 139 2.64 -17.21 -1.22
N ALA A 140 1.60 -16.84 -0.53
CA ALA A 140 1.66 -15.84 0.52
C ALA A 140 2.02 -16.52 1.84
N VAL A 141 3.02 -16.00 2.53
CA VAL A 141 3.31 -16.22 3.95
C VAL A 141 3.44 -17.67 4.38
N GLU A 142 4.64 -18.20 4.40
CA GLU A 142 4.97 -19.36 5.22
C GLU A 142 5.33 -18.84 6.64
N LEU A 143 4.47 -19.18 7.60
CA LEU A 143 4.76 -18.99 9.03
C LEU A 143 5.65 -20.14 9.48
N CYS A 144 6.91 -19.87 9.69
CA CYS A 144 7.83 -20.80 10.33
C CYS A 144 7.95 -20.53 11.82
#